data_562a528beb32ee70f69e35f3a327e392
#
_entry.id   562a528beb32ee70f69e35f3a327e392
#
_cell.length_a   1.000
_cell.length_b   1.000
_cell.length_c   1.000
_cell.angle_alpha   90.00
_cell.angle_beta   90.00
_cell.angle_gamma   90.00
#
_symmetry.space_group_name_H-M   'P 1'
#
loop_
_entity.id
_entity.type
_entity.pdbx_description
1 polymer ?
#
loop_
_entity_poly.entity_id
_entity_poly.type
_entity_poly.pdbx_seq_one_letter_code
_entity_poly.pdbx_strand_id
1 'polypeptide(L)'
;EEVRANVRKEDRIIDSLEPVLNQHRLIVDRSVIDWDYASNKDSPAEERLLYMLFYQMSRMCREKRAVKHDDRLDCLAQGVKYFTDALSISAQDQIRLRKSEEWNHMLEEFLDNPQASANHLVMGYDLDQRRECRGLDDYNDHYNWR
;
A
#
# COMPACT_ATOMS: atom_id res chain seq x y z
N GLU A 1 20.10 2.49 -17.10
CA GLU A 1 19.13 2.32 -18.19
C GLU A 1 17.82 2.98 -17.77
N GLU A 2 17.60 4.19 -18.31
CA GLU A 2 16.43 5.01 -17.98
C GLU A 2 15.22 4.42 -18.72
N VAL A 3 14.47 3.56 -18.08
CA VAL A 3 13.19 3.10 -18.61
C VAL A 3 12.21 4.26 -18.53
N ARG A 4 12.14 5.07 -19.58
CA ARG A 4 11.07 6.06 -19.75
C ARG A 4 9.77 5.31 -19.98
N ALA A 5 9.07 5.02 -18.90
CA ALA A 5 7.71 4.55 -18.97
C ALA A 5 6.86 5.65 -19.66
N ASN A 6 6.41 5.38 -20.86
CA ASN A 6 5.61 6.30 -21.67
C ASN A 6 4.14 6.30 -21.18
N VAL A 7 3.97 6.40 -19.85
CA VAL A 7 2.66 6.43 -19.19
C VAL A 7 2.16 7.88 -19.22
N ARG A 8 0.92 8.06 -19.64
CA ARG A 8 0.28 9.38 -19.65
C ARG A 8 0.25 9.97 -18.25
N LYS A 9 0.35 11.30 -18.15
CA LYS A 9 0.36 12.03 -16.87
C LYS A 9 -0.89 11.72 -16.04
N GLU A 10 -2.04 11.71 -16.69
CA GLU A 10 -3.32 11.44 -16.05
C GLU A 10 -3.38 10.02 -15.43
N ASP A 11 -2.94 9.02 -16.19
CA ASP A 11 -2.89 7.64 -15.70
C ASP A 11 -1.93 7.52 -14.51
N ARG A 12 -0.75 8.15 -14.56
CA ARG A 12 0.22 8.15 -13.46
C ARG A 12 -0.35 8.76 -12.18
N ILE A 13 -1.06 9.87 -12.29
CA ILE A 13 -1.70 10.55 -11.15
C ILE A 13 -2.76 9.63 -10.54
N ILE A 14 -3.63 9.07 -11.36
CA ILE A 14 -4.71 8.19 -10.90
C ILE A 14 -4.13 6.92 -10.26
N ASP A 15 -3.20 6.25 -10.92
CA ASP A 15 -2.59 5.01 -10.42
C ASP A 15 -1.85 5.21 -9.09
N SER A 16 -1.36 6.43 -8.82
CA SER A 16 -0.73 6.77 -7.55
C SER A 16 -1.74 7.08 -6.43
N LEU A 17 -2.82 7.78 -6.74
CA LEU A 17 -3.79 8.27 -5.76
C LEU A 17 -4.93 7.29 -5.47
N GLU A 18 -5.42 6.59 -6.49
CA GLU A 18 -6.59 5.72 -6.39
C GLU A 18 -6.44 4.64 -5.28
N PRO A 19 -5.32 3.89 -5.16
CA PRO A 19 -5.17 2.89 -4.11
C PRO A 19 -5.20 3.48 -2.71
N VAL A 20 -4.58 4.66 -2.53
CA VAL A 20 -4.46 5.30 -1.22
C VAL A 20 -5.79 5.90 -0.78
N LEU A 21 -6.55 6.46 -1.72
CA LEU A 21 -7.89 7.00 -1.48
C LEU A 21 -8.90 5.88 -1.18
N ASN A 22 -8.90 4.80 -1.95
CA ASN A 22 -9.80 3.66 -1.76
C ASN A 22 -9.54 2.93 -0.43
N GLN A 23 -8.30 2.94 0.05
CA GLN A 23 -7.92 2.36 1.34
C GLN A 23 -8.08 3.36 2.50
N HIS A 24 -8.58 4.58 2.27
CA HIS A 24 -8.71 5.63 3.27
C HIS A 24 -7.40 5.96 4.00
N ARG A 25 -6.26 5.83 3.32
CA ARG A 25 -4.93 6.07 3.90
C ARG A 25 -4.50 7.53 3.80
N LEU A 26 -5.15 8.33 2.95
CA LEU A 26 -4.90 9.76 2.83
C LEU A 26 -5.79 10.51 3.82
N ILE A 27 -5.19 11.02 4.87
CA ILE A 27 -5.86 11.87 5.86
C ILE A 27 -5.47 13.31 5.58
N VAL A 28 -6.47 14.17 5.44
CA VAL A 28 -6.27 15.58 5.14
C VAL A 28 -6.78 16.41 6.32
N ASP A 29 -5.93 17.29 6.84
CA ASP A 29 -6.33 18.25 7.85
C ASP A 29 -7.27 19.30 7.24
N ARG A 30 -8.26 19.74 8.01
CA ARG A 30 -9.24 20.74 7.57
C ARG A 30 -8.60 22.06 7.17
N SER A 31 -7.53 22.44 7.84
CA SER A 31 -6.78 23.65 7.51
C SER A 31 -6.22 23.67 6.08
N VAL A 32 -5.92 22.50 5.52
CA VAL A 32 -5.46 22.39 4.12
C VAL A 32 -6.55 22.77 3.14
N ILE A 33 -7.80 22.43 3.45
CA ILE A 33 -8.96 22.81 2.63
C ILE A 33 -9.16 24.34 2.66
N ASP A 34 -9.08 24.92 3.86
CA ASP A 34 -9.19 26.37 4.04
C ASP A 34 -8.05 27.10 3.33
N TRP A 35 -6.85 26.53 3.39
CA TRP A 35 -5.65 27.05 2.70
C TRP A 35 -5.78 26.95 1.17
N ASP A 36 -6.28 25.85 0.65
CA ASP A 36 -6.51 25.67 -0.80
C ASP A 36 -7.49 26.73 -1.33
N TYR A 37 -8.54 27.00 -0.56
CA TYR A 37 -9.48 28.07 -0.88
C TYR A 37 -8.84 29.48 -0.79
N ALA A 38 -8.12 29.74 0.30
CA ALA A 38 -7.50 31.04 0.57
C ALA A 38 -6.40 31.41 -0.45
N SER A 39 -5.61 30.43 -0.89
CA SER A 39 -4.49 30.64 -1.81
C SER A 39 -4.91 31.10 -3.20
N ASN A 40 -6.18 30.94 -3.56
CA ASN A 40 -6.70 31.29 -4.88
C ASN A 40 -7.60 32.53 -4.87
N LYS A 41 -7.62 33.31 -3.78
CA LYS A 41 -8.50 34.50 -3.65
C LYS A 41 -8.23 35.59 -4.68
N ASP A 42 -6.96 35.71 -5.09
CA ASP A 42 -6.52 36.73 -6.03
C ASP A 42 -6.81 36.36 -7.50
N SER A 43 -7.19 35.12 -7.75
CA SER A 43 -7.58 34.66 -9.08
C SER A 43 -9.01 35.11 -9.44
N PRO A 44 -9.30 35.36 -10.75
CA PRO A 44 -10.66 35.66 -11.19
C PRO A 44 -11.64 34.60 -10.73
N ALA A 45 -12.85 35.03 -10.35
CA ALA A 45 -13.86 34.14 -9.76
C ALA A 45 -14.19 32.91 -10.67
N GLU A 46 -14.15 33.10 -11.99
CA GLU A 46 -14.43 32.06 -12.97
C GLU A 46 -13.32 31.00 -13.05
N GLU A 47 -12.07 31.38 -12.80
CA GLU A 47 -10.92 30.50 -12.90
C GLU A 47 -10.49 29.92 -11.56
N ARG A 48 -10.92 30.51 -10.43
CA ARG A 48 -10.50 30.15 -9.07
C ARG A 48 -10.61 28.65 -8.80
N LEU A 49 -11.72 28.04 -9.18
CA LEU A 49 -11.97 26.61 -8.96
C LEU A 49 -10.95 25.73 -9.70
N LEU A 50 -10.49 26.15 -10.88
CA LEU A 50 -9.57 25.35 -11.70
C LEU A 50 -8.20 25.15 -11.05
N TYR A 51 -7.82 26.07 -10.15
CA TYR A 51 -6.54 26.01 -9.43
C TYR A 51 -6.65 25.35 -8.04
N MET A 52 -7.87 24.97 -7.61
CA MET A 52 -8.07 24.32 -6.32
C MET A 52 -7.80 22.83 -6.40
N LEU A 53 -6.98 22.32 -5.47
CA LEU A 53 -6.58 20.91 -5.39
C LEU A 53 -7.79 19.98 -5.32
N PHE A 54 -8.73 20.26 -4.42
CA PHE A 54 -9.89 19.38 -4.21
C PHE A 54 -10.86 19.40 -5.41
N TYR A 55 -10.95 20.51 -6.11
CA TYR A 55 -11.70 20.58 -7.37
C TYR A 55 -11.00 19.74 -8.44
N GLN A 56 -9.67 19.85 -8.59
CA GLN A 56 -8.88 19.04 -9.53
C GLN A 56 -9.06 17.54 -9.24
N MET A 57 -9.00 17.13 -7.96
CA MET A 57 -9.24 15.75 -7.54
C MET A 57 -10.63 15.24 -7.95
N SER A 58 -11.67 16.05 -7.76
CA SER A 58 -13.04 15.66 -8.08
C SER A 58 -13.33 15.53 -9.59
N ARG A 59 -12.50 16.15 -10.42
CA ARG A 59 -12.65 16.18 -11.89
C ARG A 59 -11.66 15.27 -12.62
N MET A 60 -10.70 14.71 -11.90
CA MET A 60 -9.69 13.85 -12.51
C MET A 60 -10.30 12.55 -13.02
N CYS A 61 -10.05 12.26 -14.29
CA CYS A 61 -10.43 10.99 -14.92
C CYS A 61 -9.36 10.59 -15.94
N ARG A 62 -9.45 9.36 -16.47
CA ARG A 62 -8.46 8.81 -17.43
C ARG A 62 -8.56 9.44 -18.84
N GLU A 63 -9.44 10.40 -19.03
CA GLU A 63 -9.54 11.14 -20.29
C GLU A 63 -8.44 12.19 -20.38
N LYS A 64 -7.92 12.40 -21.61
CA LYS A 64 -6.91 13.43 -21.85
C LYS A 64 -7.47 14.81 -21.53
N ARG A 65 -6.72 15.60 -20.78
CA ARG A 65 -7.06 16.98 -20.42
C ARG A 65 -8.39 17.10 -19.66
N ALA A 66 -8.73 16.10 -18.88
CA ALA A 66 -9.90 16.15 -18.00
C ALA A 66 -9.86 17.36 -17.06
N VAL A 67 -8.65 17.72 -16.63
CA VAL A 67 -8.38 18.89 -15.80
C VAL A 67 -7.47 19.85 -16.57
N LYS A 68 -7.86 21.13 -16.65
CA LYS A 68 -7.10 22.17 -17.37
C LYS A 68 -5.77 22.50 -16.68
N HIS A 69 -5.79 22.53 -15.33
CA HIS A 69 -4.65 22.77 -14.47
C HIS A 69 -4.58 21.60 -13.49
N ASP A 70 -3.54 20.81 -13.55
CA ASP A 70 -3.37 19.59 -12.75
C ASP A 70 -2.09 19.60 -11.90
N ASP A 71 -1.41 20.74 -11.83
CA ASP A 71 -0.09 20.85 -11.20
C ASP A 71 -0.11 20.51 -9.71
N ARG A 72 -1.14 20.97 -8.97
CA ARG A 72 -1.29 20.65 -7.54
C ARG A 72 -1.56 19.17 -7.33
N LEU A 73 -2.37 18.59 -8.20
CA LEU A 73 -2.71 17.18 -8.15
C LEU A 73 -1.51 16.30 -8.50
N ASP A 74 -0.70 16.70 -9.48
CA ASP A 74 0.55 16.00 -9.83
C ASP A 74 1.56 16.06 -8.68
N CYS A 75 1.71 17.21 -8.02
CA CYS A 75 2.55 17.32 -6.82
C CYS A 75 2.07 16.38 -5.70
N LEU A 76 0.76 16.32 -5.44
CA LEU A 76 0.20 15.41 -4.45
C LEU A 76 0.47 13.96 -4.82
N ALA A 77 0.26 13.57 -6.08
CA ALA A 77 0.50 12.22 -6.56
C ALA A 77 1.96 11.79 -6.42
N GLN A 78 2.90 12.70 -6.73
CA GLN A 78 4.33 12.45 -6.54
C GLN A 78 4.70 12.29 -5.06
N GLY A 79 4.15 13.13 -4.18
CA GLY A 79 4.33 13.01 -2.74
C GLY A 79 3.78 11.69 -2.19
N VAL A 80 2.56 11.33 -2.56
CA VAL A 80 1.93 10.06 -2.14
C VAL A 80 2.76 8.88 -2.61
N LYS A 81 3.22 8.87 -3.86
CA LYS A 81 4.08 7.82 -4.39
C LYS A 81 5.37 7.69 -3.59
N TYR A 82 6.06 8.81 -3.35
CA TYR A 82 7.30 8.83 -2.57
C TYR A 82 7.12 8.22 -1.17
N PHE A 83 6.08 8.64 -0.45
CA PHE A 83 5.82 8.12 0.90
C PHE A 83 5.37 6.65 0.89
N THR A 84 4.61 6.25 -0.11
CA THR A 84 4.18 4.85 -0.25
C THR A 84 5.38 3.94 -0.51
N ASP A 85 6.30 4.35 -1.38
CA ASP A 85 7.53 3.62 -1.67
C ASP A 85 8.43 3.56 -0.43
N ALA A 86 8.63 4.68 0.26
CA ALA A 86 9.43 4.75 1.48
C ALA A 86 8.88 3.86 2.60
N LEU A 87 7.55 3.86 2.80
CA LEU A 87 6.89 3.00 3.81
C LEU A 87 6.98 1.51 3.45
N SER A 88 6.92 1.16 2.16
CA SER A 88 7.06 -0.23 1.72
C SER A 88 8.46 -0.77 1.98
N ILE A 89 9.49 0.01 1.75
CA ILE A 89 10.89 -0.34 2.04
C ILE A 89 11.07 -0.54 3.54
N SER A 90 10.61 0.41 4.36
CA SER A 90 10.68 0.31 5.82
C SER A 90 9.97 -0.93 6.38
N ALA A 91 8.79 -1.28 5.84
CA ALA A 91 8.07 -2.49 6.24
C ALA A 91 8.83 -3.77 5.88
N GLN A 92 9.45 -3.82 4.71
CA GLN A 92 10.27 -4.97 4.29
C GLN A 92 11.51 -5.13 5.17
N ASP A 93 12.17 -4.02 5.53
CA ASP A 93 13.33 -4.05 6.42
C ASP A 93 12.95 -4.54 7.82
N GLN A 94 11.81 -4.11 8.37
CA GLN A 94 11.31 -4.60 9.64
C GLN A 94 10.97 -6.10 9.62
N ILE A 95 10.36 -6.59 8.53
CA ILE A 95 10.08 -8.02 8.36
C ILE A 95 11.40 -8.82 8.29
N ARG A 96 12.39 -8.30 7.57
CA ARG A 96 13.72 -8.95 7.47
C ARG A 96 14.41 -8.99 8.84
N LEU A 97 14.36 -7.90 9.59
CA LEU A 97 14.95 -7.81 10.92
C LEU A 97 14.29 -8.83 11.86
N ARG A 98 12.96 -8.86 11.93
CA ARG A 98 12.22 -9.83 12.75
C ARG A 98 12.60 -11.27 12.41
N LYS A 99 12.63 -11.61 11.11
CA LYS A 99 13.03 -12.96 10.69
C LYS A 99 14.46 -13.31 11.10
N SER A 100 15.39 -12.34 11.08
CA SER A 100 16.76 -12.57 11.54
C SER A 100 16.84 -12.78 13.05
N GLU A 101 16.04 -12.05 13.81
CA GLU A 101 15.96 -12.21 15.28
C GLU A 101 15.35 -13.57 15.65
N GLU A 102 14.26 -13.96 15.00
CA GLU A 102 13.63 -15.27 15.19
C GLU A 102 14.61 -16.42 14.87
N TRP A 103 15.38 -16.26 13.79
CA TRP A 103 16.40 -17.22 13.39
C TRP A 103 17.53 -17.32 14.42
N ASN A 104 18.03 -16.17 14.90
CA ASN A 104 19.08 -16.15 15.93
C ASN A 104 18.58 -16.79 17.24
N HIS A 105 17.35 -16.51 17.64
CA HIS A 105 16.75 -17.13 18.84
C HIS A 105 16.66 -18.66 18.70
N MET A 106 16.24 -19.16 17.52
CA MET A 106 16.22 -20.61 17.27
C MET A 106 17.61 -21.23 17.30
N LEU A 107 18.63 -20.50 16.81
CA LEU A 107 20.02 -20.97 16.88
C LEU A 107 20.54 -21.03 18.32
N GLU A 108 20.26 -20.03 19.12
CA GLU A 108 20.62 -20.01 20.54
C GLU A 108 19.94 -21.18 21.28
N GLU A 109 18.65 -21.38 21.08
CA GLU A 109 17.91 -22.49 21.68
C GLU A 109 18.47 -23.86 21.25
N PHE A 110 18.87 -23.98 19.96
CA PHE A 110 19.51 -25.19 19.45
C PHE A 110 20.88 -25.43 20.09
N LEU A 111 21.66 -24.39 20.32
CA LEU A 111 22.99 -24.49 20.92
C LEU A 111 22.91 -24.85 22.42
N ASP A 112 21.90 -24.31 23.12
CA ASP A 112 21.70 -24.57 24.55
C ASP A 112 21.15 -25.99 24.80
N ASN A 113 20.31 -26.50 23.92
CA ASN A 113 19.72 -27.83 24.03
C ASN A 113 19.60 -28.55 22.69
N PRO A 114 20.74 -29.01 22.11
CA PRO A 114 20.76 -29.60 20.77
C PRO A 114 19.91 -30.86 20.65
N GLN A 115 19.74 -31.62 21.75
CA GLN A 115 18.96 -32.86 21.72
C GLN A 115 17.46 -32.60 21.67
N ALA A 116 16.96 -31.59 22.41
CA ALA A 116 15.55 -31.21 22.40
C ALA A 116 15.18 -30.52 21.09
N SER A 117 16.05 -29.64 20.60
CA SER A 117 15.85 -28.91 19.35
C SER A 117 15.91 -29.82 18.14
N ALA A 118 16.80 -30.83 18.13
CA ALA A 118 16.82 -31.86 17.07
C ALA A 118 15.53 -32.68 17.06
N ASN A 119 14.98 -33.02 18.21
CA ASN A 119 13.69 -33.70 18.30
C ASN A 119 12.53 -32.82 17.81
N HIS A 120 12.56 -31.52 18.10
CA HIS A 120 11.57 -30.57 17.59
C HIS A 120 11.68 -30.35 16.07
N LEU A 121 12.90 -30.28 15.53
CA LEU A 121 13.13 -30.16 14.09
C LEU A 121 12.80 -31.45 13.33
N VAL A 122 13.06 -32.62 13.91
CA VAL A 122 12.81 -33.92 13.28
C VAL A 122 11.37 -34.40 13.52
N MET A 123 10.78 -34.08 14.69
CA MET A 123 9.42 -34.43 15.06
C MET A 123 8.42 -33.26 14.91
N GLY A 124 8.89 -32.06 14.57
CA GLY A 124 8.07 -30.85 14.46
C GLY A 124 7.05 -30.84 13.32
N TYR A 125 7.00 -31.93 12.57
CA TYR A 125 5.77 -32.34 11.88
C TYR A 125 4.94 -33.16 12.86
N ASP A 126 4.39 -32.43 13.85
CA ASP A 126 3.48 -33.01 14.82
C ASP A 126 2.34 -33.69 14.07
N LEU A 127 2.10 -34.96 14.42
CA LEU A 127 1.00 -35.75 13.89
C LEU A 127 -0.39 -35.11 14.19
N ASP A 128 -0.45 -34.19 15.16
CA ASP A 128 -1.66 -33.43 15.47
C ASP A 128 -1.98 -32.34 14.41
N GLN A 129 -0.98 -31.67 13.84
CA GLN A 129 -1.22 -30.77 12.70
C GLN A 129 -1.71 -31.51 11.45
N ARG A 130 -1.33 -32.78 11.27
CA ARG A 130 -1.91 -33.60 10.18
C ARG A 130 -3.37 -33.96 10.42
N ARG A 131 -3.87 -33.91 11.64
CA ARG A 131 -5.29 -34.15 11.94
C ARG A 131 -6.12 -32.90 11.64
N GLU A 132 -5.60 -31.70 11.88
CA GLU A 132 -6.28 -30.45 11.55
C GLU A 132 -6.34 -30.22 10.05
N CYS A 133 -5.28 -30.57 9.29
CA CYS A 133 -5.30 -30.47 7.82
C CYS A 133 -6.25 -31.48 7.17
N ARG A 134 -6.51 -32.64 7.79
CA ARG A 134 -7.47 -33.63 7.24
C ARG A 134 -8.94 -33.20 7.42
N GLY A 135 -9.22 -32.31 8.37
CA GLY A 135 -10.56 -31.74 8.55
C GLY A 135 -10.96 -30.67 7.53
N LEU A 136 -10.00 -30.19 6.71
CA LEU A 136 -10.26 -29.20 5.67
C LEU A 136 -10.60 -29.82 4.30
N ASP A 137 -10.23 -31.08 4.08
CA ASP A 137 -10.54 -31.79 2.82
C ASP A 137 -12.00 -32.23 2.73
N ASP A 138 -12.71 -32.39 3.87
CA ASP A 138 -14.13 -32.73 3.91
C ASP A 138 -15.09 -31.56 3.61
N TYR A 139 -14.57 -30.33 3.50
CA TYR A 139 -15.41 -29.14 3.26
C TYR A 139 -15.65 -28.84 1.78
N ASN A 140 -14.96 -29.53 0.88
CA ASN A 140 -15.01 -29.25 -0.58
C ASN A 140 -16.02 -30.14 -1.35
N ASP A 141 -16.65 -31.13 -0.70
CA ASP A 141 -17.54 -32.06 -1.38
C ASP A 141 -19.03 -31.65 -1.41
N HIS A 142 -19.38 -30.46 -0.86
CA HIS A 142 -20.79 -30.04 -0.77
C HIS A 142 -21.21 -28.91 -1.71
N TYR A 143 -20.34 -28.43 -2.61
CA TYR A 143 -20.75 -27.46 -3.65
C TYR A 143 -20.74 -28.08 -5.04
N ASN A 144 -21.67 -29.02 -5.26
CA ASN A 144 -22.05 -29.46 -6.60
C ASN A 144 -23.23 -28.59 -7.09
N TRP A 145 -22.92 -27.55 -7.86
CA TRP A 145 -23.95 -26.74 -8.52
C TRP A 145 -24.55 -27.52 -9.70
N ARG A 146 -25.82 -27.85 -9.58
CA ARG A 146 -26.71 -28.17 -10.72
C ARG A 146 -27.34 -26.89 -11.24
#